data_430d4c415e008d2fd8738f48603f74c0
#
_entry.id   430d4c415e008d2fd8738f48603f74c0
#
_cell.length_a   1.000
_cell.length_b   1.000
_cell.length_c   1.000
_cell.angle_alpha   90.00
_cell.angle_beta   90.00
_cell.angle_gamma   90.00
#
_symmetry.space_group_name_H-M   'P 1'
#
loop_
_entity.id
_entity.type
_entity.pdbx_description
1 polymer ?
#
loop_
_entity_poly.entity_id
_entity_poly.type
_entity_poly.pdbx_seq_one_letter_code
_entity_poly.pdbx_strand_id
1 'polypeptide(L)'
;MSYCLLNSKNFAHNIKEISQYINVDKIAFVLKNNAYGHGLLEMAELAKKNKIKHAVVIDYQEAKKIASYFKSVLVLSGVPKSKPLNNISIAINDINDIKRIPPKTSVELKIDTGMHRNGILKEQLNDAIKLIDNYNLVLNGVFTHFSSAFQNDGFME
;
A
#
# COMPACT_ATOMS: atom_id res chain seq x y z
N MET A 1 11.57 21.44 23.25
CA MET A 1 10.48 20.53 22.84
C MET A 1 10.34 20.65 21.32
N SER A 2 10.43 19.55 20.58
CA SER A 2 10.25 19.58 19.12
C SER A 2 8.77 19.40 18.77
N TYR A 3 8.27 20.11 17.75
CA TYR A 3 6.90 19.97 17.26
C TYR A 3 6.88 19.94 15.72
N CYS A 4 5.86 19.29 15.16
CA CYS A 4 5.60 19.28 13.74
C CYS A 4 4.31 20.08 13.48
N LEU A 5 4.39 21.08 12.59
CA LEU A 5 3.24 21.87 12.19
C LEU A 5 2.69 21.37 10.86
N LEU A 6 1.47 20.84 10.88
CA LEU A 6 0.75 20.41 9.66
C LEU A 6 -0.05 21.58 9.07
N ASN A 7 0.23 21.90 7.81
CA ASN A 7 -0.50 22.93 7.08
C ASN A 7 -1.53 22.28 6.14
N SER A 8 -2.80 22.31 6.55
CA SER A 8 -3.91 21.70 5.78
C SER A 8 -4.14 22.35 4.40
N LYS A 9 -3.85 23.66 4.26
CA LYS A 9 -3.99 24.36 2.97
C LYS A 9 -2.92 23.89 1.98
N ASN A 10 -1.67 23.73 2.44
CA ASN A 10 -0.58 23.22 1.60
C ASN A 10 -0.84 21.76 1.21
N PHE A 11 -1.35 20.95 2.15
CA PHE A 11 -1.75 19.58 1.84
C PHE A 11 -2.82 19.54 0.74
N ALA A 12 -3.90 20.30 0.90
CA ALA A 12 -4.98 20.37 -0.10
C ALA A 12 -4.49 20.89 -1.45
N HIS A 13 -3.58 21.88 -1.46
CA HIS A 13 -2.95 22.38 -2.68
C HIS A 13 -2.17 21.27 -3.39
N ASN A 14 -1.32 20.53 -2.68
CA ASN A 14 -0.54 19.43 -3.26
C ASN A 14 -1.45 18.33 -3.88
N ILE A 15 -2.55 17.98 -3.19
CA ILE A 15 -3.52 17.02 -3.76
C ILE A 15 -4.17 17.58 -5.01
N LYS A 16 -4.51 18.86 -5.04
CA LYS A 16 -5.08 19.52 -6.22
C LYS A 16 -4.10 19.49 -7.41
N GLU A 17 -2.81 19.79 -7.17
CA GLU A 17 -1.78 19.73 -8.23
C GLU A 17 -1.64 18.32 -8.81
N ILE A 18 -1.54 17.29 -7.95
CA ILE A 18 -1.48 15.89 -8.40
C ILE A 18 -2.76 15.51 -9.17
N SER A 19 -3.92 16.02 -8.73
CA SER A 19 -5.21 15.70 -9.35
C SER A 19 -5.40 16.30 -10.76
N GLN A 20 -4.50 17.17 -11.22
CA GLN A 20 -4.47 17.64 -12.61
C GLN A 20 -3.99 16.53 -13.56
N TYR A 21 -3.21 15.56 -13.07
CA TYR A 21 -2.61 14.48 -13.85
C TYR A 21 -3.33 13.14 -13.66
N ILE A 22 -3.93 12.91 -12.49
CA ILE A 22 -4.59 11.65 -12.15
C ILE A 22 -5.85 11.91 -11.31
N ASN A 23 -6.92 11.14 -11.56
CA ASN A 23 -8.12 11.23 -10.74
C ASN A 23 -7.82 10.91 -9.27
N VAL A 24 -8.32 11.73 -8.34
CA VAL A 24 -8.13 11.57 -6.90
C VAL A 24 -8.53 10.18 -6.39
N ASP A 25 -9.50 9.54 -7.02
CA ASP A 25 -9.95 8.18 -6.70
C ASP A 25 -8.91 7.10 -7.02
N LYS A 26 -7.86 7.44 -7.77
CA LYS A 26 -6.73 6.55 -8.09
C LYS A 26 -5.49 6.83 -7.24
N ILE A 27 -5.55 7.82 -6.34
CA ILE A 27 -4.44 8.15 -5.44
C ILE A 27 -4.51 7.23 -4.21
N ALA A 28 -3.41 6.51 -3.94
CA ALA A 28 -3.19 5.82 -2.68
C ALA A 28 -2.16 6.58 -1.84
N PHE A 29 -2.56 7.04 -0.65
CA PHE A 29 -1.72 7.87 0.20
C PHE A 29 -0.85 7.02 1.12
N VAL A 30 0.47 7.19 1.01
CA VAL A 30 1.44 6.41 1.80
C VAL A 30 1.62 7.05 3.18
N LEU A 31 1.17 6.35 4.22
CA LEU A 31 1.11 6.80 5.62
C LEU A 31 1.98 5.97 6.57
N LYS A 32 2.86 5.13 6.05
CA LYS A 32 3.70 4.23 6.84
C LYS A 32 4.58 4.97 7.86
N ASN A 33 4.96 4.26 8.94
CA ASN A 33 5.84 4.77 9.99
C ASN A 33 5.30 6.07 10.60
N ASN A 34 4.05 6.01 11.11
CA ASN A 34 3.36 7.18 11.67
C ASN A 34 3.30 8.36 10.68
N ALA A 35 2.97 8.08 9.40
CA ALA A 35 3.01 9.05 8.31
C ALA A 35 4.36 9.77 8.22
N TYR A 36 5.46 9.00 8.25
CA TYR A 36 6.84 9.51 8.27
C TYR A 36 7.12 10.50 9.43
N GLY A 37 6.45 10.29 10.56
CA GLY A 37 6.56 11.14 11.75
C GLY A 37 5.59 12.33 11.81
N HIS A 38 4.75 12.51 10.78
CA HIS A 38 3.77 13.62 10.75
C HIS A 38 2.50 13.35 11.59
N GLY A 39 2.32 12.12 12.09
CA GLY A 39 1.12 11.71 12.80
C GLY A 39 0.14 10.95 11.88
N LEU A 40 -0.05 9.67 12.20
CA LEU A 40 -0.85 8.76 11.36
C LEU A 40 -2.31 9.18 11.25
N LEU A 41 -2.93 9.50 12.40
CA LEU A 41 -4.34 9.86 12.45
C LEU A 41 -4.60 11.25 11.86
N GLU A 42 -3.75 12.21 12.15
CA GLU A 42 -3.81 13.58 11.64
C GLU A 42 -3.72 13.59 10.11
N MET A 43 -2.77 12.84 9.57
CA MET A 43 -2.61 12.74 8.11
C MET A 43 -3.73 11.93 7.45
N ALA A 44 -4.25 10.88 8.10
CA ALA A 44 -5.41 10.14 7.61
C ALA A 44 -6.67 11.02 7.55
N GLU A 45 -6.87 11.89 8.55
CA GLU A 45 -7.97 12.85 8.55
C GLU A 45 -7.85 13.88 7.42
N LEU A 46 -6.65 14.42 7.20
CA LEU A 46 -6.39 15.33 6.08
C LEU A 46 -6.63 14.66 4.73
N ALA A 47 -6.20 13.41 4.56
CA ALA A 47 -6.44 12.62 3.36
C ALA A 47 -7.94 12.43 3.09
N LYS A 48 -8.70 12.04 4.12
CA LYS A 48 -10.16 11.87 4.03
C LYS A 48 -10.87 13.18 3.66
N LYS A 49 -10.50 14.31 4.29
CA LYS A 49 -11.05 15.64 3.96
C LYS A 49 -10.79 16.03 2.49
N ASN A 50 -9.70 15.55 1.91
CA ASN A 50 -9.33 15.77 0.51
C ASN A 50 -9.78 14.62 -0.43
N LYS A 51 -10.74 13.79 0.00
CA LYS A 51 -11.40 12.74 -0.79
C LYS A 51 -10.48 11.60 -1.23
N ILE A 52 -9.31 11.44 -0.63
CA ILE A 52 -8.44 10.29 -0.87
C ILE A 52 -9.09 9.06 -0.25
N LYS A 53 -9.26 8.00 -1.05
CA LYS A 53 -10.00 6.79 -0.67
C LYS A 53 -9.10 5.60 -0.33
N HIS A 54 -7.82 5.66 -0.68
CA HIS A 54 -6.89 4.55 -0.55
C HIS A 54 -5.67 4.97 0.25
N ALA A 55 -5.21 4.10 1.13
CA ALA A 55 -4.01 4.34 1.94
C ALA A 55 -3.05 3.15 1.90
N VAL A 56 -1.79 3.43 2.16
CA VAL A 56 -0.72 2.42 2.25
C VAL A 56 0.05 2.64 3.54
N VAL A 57 0.21 1.59 4.33
CA VAL A 57 0.92 1.61 5.63
C VAL A 57 1.95 0.50 5.71
N ILE A 58 2.78 0.53 6.76
CA ILE A 58 3.82 -0.49 6.89
C ILE A 58 3.28 -1.81 7.42
N ASP A 59 2.42 -1.78 8.44
CA ASP A 59 1.97 -2.97 9.15
C ASP A 59 0.46 -2.96 9.46
N TYR A 60 -0.02 -4.09 9.97
CA TYR A 60 -1.43 -4.27 10.31
C TYR A 60 -1.89 -3.43 11.52
N GLN A 61 -1.00 -3.03 12.41
CA GLN A 61 -1.36 -2.19 13.56
C GLN A 61 -1.69 -0.77 13.11
N GLU A 62 -0.89 -0.20 12.19
CA GLU A 62 -1.20 1.08 11.55
C GLU A 62 -2.51 0.98 10.75
N ALA A 63 -2.67 -0.09 9.94
CA ALA A 63 -3.87 -0.29 9.13
C ALA A 63 -5.16 -0.29 9.97
N LYS A 64 -5.18 -1.00 11.10
CA LYS A 64 -6.34 -1.03 12.01
C LYS A 64 -6.74 0.35 12.51
N LYS A 65 -5.77 1.20 12.82
CA LYS A 65 -6.04 2.55 13.35
C LYS A 65 -6.73 3.46 12.34
N ILE A 66 -6.45 3.26 11.04
CA ILE A 66 -6.94 4.15 9.99
C ILE A 66 -7.96 3.50 9.04
N ALA A 67 -8.32 2.23 9.24
CA ALA A 67 -9.22 1.50 8.35
C ALA A 67 -10.57 2.22 8.12
N SER A 68 -11.11 2.89 9.13
CA SER A 68 -12.38 3.64 9.04
C SER A 68 -12.30 4.95 8.23
N TYR A 69 -11.11 5.42 7.92
CA TYR A 69 -10.90 6.63 7.13
C TYR A 69 -10.91 6.38 5.62
N PHE A 70 -10.64 5.12 5.19
CA PHE A 70 -10.37 4.78 3.80
C PHE A 70 -11.28 3.65 3.28
N LYS A 71 -11.51 3.66 1.97
CA LYS A 71 -12.18 2.56 1.27
C LYS A 71 -11.31 1.31 1.26
N SER A 72 -9.99 1.46 1.08
CA SER A 72 -9.02 0.36 1.19
C SER A 72 -7.71 0.83 1.82
N VAL A 73 -7.05 -0.10 2.51
CA VAL A 73 -5.73 0.10 3.12
C VAL A 73 -4.83 -1.07 2.73
N LEU A 74 -3.69 -0.78 2.09
CA LEU A 74 -2.67 -1.78 1.77
C LEU A 74 -1.61 -1.80 2.88
N VAL A 75 -1.36 -2.99 3.41
CA VAL A 75 -0.27 -3.27 4.35
C VAL A 75 0.94 -3.78 3.57
N LEU A 76 2.07 -3.05 3.67
CA LEU A 76 3.27 -3.36 2.89
C LEU A 76 4.12 -4.49 3.46
N SER A 77 4.01 -4.80 4.75
CA SER A 77 4.89 -5.79 5.40
C SER A 77 4.18 -6.57 6.50
N GLY A 78 4.62 -7.80 6.66
CA GLY A 78 4.14 -8.70 7.72
C GLY A 78 2.96 -9.57 7.31
N VAL A 79 2.90 -10.76 7.92
CA VAL A 79 1.81 -11.71 7.76
C VAL A 79 0.90 -11.61 8.99
N PRO A 80 -0.41 -11.32 8.82
CA PRO A 80 -1.33 -11.21 9.94
C PRO A 80 -1.60 -12.58 10.58
N LYS A 81 -1.74 -12.62 11.90
CA LYS A 81 -2.07 -13.86 12.65
C LYS A 81 -3.51 -14.32 12.45
N SER A 82 -4.40 -13.44 12.06
CA SER A 82 -5.82 -13.69 11.79
C SER A 82 -6.29 -12.89 10.59
N LYS A 83 -7.43 -13.27 10.02
CA LYS A 83 -8.00 -12.55 8.88
C LYS A 83 -8.17 -11.06 9.20
N PRO A 84 -7.63 -10.15 8.37
CA PRO A 84 -7.80 -8.71 8.52
C PRO A 84 -9.25 -8.25 8.27
N LEU A 85 -9.51 -6.96 8.56
CA LEU A 85 -10.75 -6.30 8.15
C LEU A 85 -10.90 -6.34 6.62
N ASN A 86 -12.13 -6.38 6.13
CA ASN A 86 -12.43 -6.60 4.70
C ASN A 86 -11.85 -5.53 3.77
N ASN A 87 -11.60 -4.31 4.28
CA ASN A 87 -10.99 -3.23 3.52
C ASN A 87 -9.46 -3.14 3.69
N ILE A 88 -8.82 -4.15 4.27
CA ILE A 88 -7.36 -4.22 4.42
C ILE A 88 -6.82 -5.34 3.53
N SER A 89 -5.92 -5.00 2.63
CA SER A 89 -5.14 -5.95 1.82
C SER A 89 -3.72 -6.09 2.36
N ILE A 90 -3.13 -7.27 2.18
CA ILE A 90 -1.75 -7.57 2.57
C ILE A 90 -0.89 -7.72 1.32
N ALA A 91 0.23 -7.01 1.27
CA ALA A 91 1.20 -7.16 0.19
C ALA A 91 1.94 -8.50 0.31
N ILE A 92 1.92 -9.29 -0.75
CA ILE A 92 2.76 -10.50 -0.88
C ILE A 92 4.10 -10.05 -1.45
N ASN A 93 5.13 -10.09 -0.60
CA ASN A 93 6.50 -9.70 -0.95
C ASN A 93 7.40 -10.91 -1.24
N ASP A 94 7.02 -12.10 -0.77
CA ASP A 94 7.72 -13.36 -0.94
C ASP A 94 6.68 -14.47 -1.16
N ILE A 95 6.93 -15.35 -2.11
CA ILE A 95 6.04 -16.47 -2.44
C ILE A 95 5.81 -17.41 -1.24
N ASN A 96 6.80 -17.54 -0.37
CA ASN A 96 6.71 -18.38 0.83
C ASN A 96 5.75 -17.86 1.89
N ASP A 97 5.43 -16.55 1.87
CA ASP A 97 4.48 -15.96 2.81
C ASP A 97 3.04 -16.35 2.51
N ILE A 98 2.71 -16.71 1.27
CA ILE A 98 1.35 -17.04 0.84
C ILE A 98 0.72 -18.11 1.73
N LYS A 99 1.45 -19.18 2.04
CA LYS A 99 0.97 -20.31 2.87
C LYS A 99 0.73 -19.94 4.35
N ARG A 100 1.21 -18.78 4.78
CA ARG A 100 1.09 -18.29 6.17
C ARG A 100 -0.04 -17.30 6.35
N ILE A 101 -0.58 -16.77 5.24
CA ILE A 101 -1.67 -15.79 5.26
C ILE A 101 -2.99 -16.52 5.53
N PRO A 102 -3.83 -16.03 6.48
CA PRO A 102 -5.12 -16.63 6.76
C PRO A 102 -6.03 -16.67 5.52
N PRO A 103 -6.81 -17.77 5.31
CA PRO A 103 -7.73 -17.88 4.17
C PRO A 103 -8.73 -16.71 4.09
N LYS A 104 -9.21 -16.42 2.89
CA LYS A 104 -10.15 -15.31 2.58
C LYS A 104 -9.60 -13.92 2.91
N THR A 105 -8.28 -13.79 3.06
CA THR A 105 -7.60 -12.50 3.19
C THR A 105 -7.45 -11.86 1.82
N SER A 106 -7.76 -10.58 1.71
CA SER A 106 -7.45 -9.77 0.54
C SER A 106 -5.94 -9.55 0.45
N VAL A 107 -5.36 -9.82 -0.73
CA VAL A 107 -3.92 -9.67 -0.96
C VAL A 107 -3.64 -8.85 -2.22
N GLU A 108 -2.49 -8.21 -2.26
CA GLU A 108 -1.94 -7.55 -3.44
C GLU A 108 -0.55 -8.11 -3.72
N LEU A 109 -0.33 -8.56 -4.95
CA LEU A 109 0.94 -9.17 -5.34
C LEU A 109 1.93 -8.09 -5.73
N LYS A 110 3.04 -8.01 -5.01
CA LYS A 110 4.13 -7.11 -5.36
C LYS A 110 5.08 -7.80 -6.34
N ILE A 111 5.32 -7.17 -7.49
CA ILE A 111 6.29 -7.64 -8.49
C ILE A 111 7.58 -6.86 -8.36
N ASP A 112 8.72 -7.57 -8.32
CA ASP A 112 10.03 -6.93 -8.42
C ASP A 112 10.33 -6.68 -9.90
N THR A 113 10.36 -5.41 -10.27
CA THR A 113 10.66 -4.94 -11.63
C THR A 113 12.03 -4.25 -11.70
N GLY A 114 12.95 -4.61 -10.80
CA GLY A 114 14.31 -4.09 -10.82
C GLY A 114 14.74 -3.31 -9.57
N MET A 115 13.88 -3.17 -8.54
CA MET A 115 14.25 -2.57 -7.26
C MET A 115 15.12 -3.53 -6.40
N HIS A 116 14.98 -4.86 -6.61
CA HIS A 116 15.75 -5.93 -5.94
C HIS A 116 15.77 -5.83 -4.42
N ARG A 117 14.67 -5.37 -3.83
CA ARG A 117 14.51 -5.27 -2.38
C ARG A 117 13.57 -6.33 -1.81
N ASN A 118 12.40 -6.47 -2.41
CA ASN A 118 11.37 -7.48 -2.16
C ASN A 118 10.34 -7.46 -3.30
N GLY A 119 9.61 -8.55 -3.45
CA GLY A 119 8.62 -8.75 -4.50
C GLY A 119 8.79 -10.12 -5.14
N ILE A 120 7.77 -10.56 -5.84
CA ILE A 120 7.75 -11.80 -6.61
C ILE A 120 8.51 -11.57 -7.92
N LEU A 121 9.42 -12.46 -8.27
CA LEU A 121 10.11 -12.42 -9.55
C LEU A 121 9.15 -12.84 -10.68
N LYS A 122 9.41 -12.36 -11.88
CA LYS A 122 8.58 -12.64 -13.07
C LYS A 122 8.37 -14.15 -13.30
N GLU A 123 9.41 -14.94 -13.08
CA GLU A 123 9.42 -16.39 -13.25
C GLU A 123 8.51 -17.10 -12.21
N GLN A 124 8.32 -16.50 -11.04
CA GLN A 124 7.51 -17.05 -9.95
C GLN A 124 6.03 -16.66 -10.05
N LEU A 125 5.65 -15.78 -10.99
CA LEU A 125 4.31 -15.18 -11.03
C LEU A 125 3.20 -16.23 -11.15
N ASN A 126 3.35 -17.18 -12.07
CA ASN A 126 2.36 -18.24 -12.27
C ASN A 126 2.19 -19.14 -11.03
N ASP A 127 3.28 -19.43 -10.34
CA ASP A 127 3.22 -20.25 -9.14
C ASP A 127 2.63 -19.48 -7.95
N ALA A 128 2.92 -18.19 -7.84
CA ALA A 128 2.30 -17.33 -6.84
C ALA A 128 0.77 -17.25 -7.02
N ILE A 129 0.28 -17.11 -8.26
CA ILE A 129 -1.17 -17.09 -8.55
C ILE A 129 -1.82 -18.42 -8.16
N LYS A 130 -1.24 -19.57 -8.54
CA LYS A 130 -1.74 -20.88 -8.14
C LYS A 130 -1.78 -21.06 -6.62
N LEU A 131 -0.75 -20.60 -5.92
CA LEU A 131 -0.72 -20.65 -4.45
C LEU A 131 -1.80 -19.77 -3.83
N ILE A 132 -2.02 -18.56 -4.33
CA ILE A 132 -3.08 -17.66 -3.88
C ILE A 132 -4.44 -18.39 -3.95
N ASP A 133 -4.74 -19.05 -5.06
CA ASP A 133 -5.97 -19.84 -5.25
C ASP A 133 -6.02 -21.02 -4.29
N ASN A 134 -4.95 -21.83 -4.20
CA ASN A 134 -4.88 -23.02 -3.36
C ASN A 134 -5.06 -22.70 -1.86
N TYR A 135 -4.57 -21.55 -1.40
CA TYR A 135 -4.74 -21.08 -0.02
C TYR A 135 -6.00 -20.23 0.20
N ASN A 136 -6.89 -20.17 -0.81
CA ASN A 136 -8.17 -19.47 -0.74
C ASN A 136 -7.99 -18.00 -0.31
N LEU A 137 -7.02 -17.30 -0.91
CA LEU A 137 -6.81 -15.87 -0.74
C LEU A 137 -7.56 -15.11 -1.85
N VAL A 138 -7.81 -13.82 -1.64
CA VAL A 138 -8.49 -12.94 -2.60
C VAL A 138 -7.49 -11.98 -3.22
N LEU A 139 -7.08 -12.22 -4.46
CA LEU A 139 -6.18 -11.33 -5.18
C LEU A 139 -6.93 -10.07 -5.62
N ASN A 140 -6.64 -8.94 -4.98
CA ASN A 140 -7.27 -7.64 -5.26
C ASN A 140 -6.48 -6.78 -6.24
N GLY A 141 -5.19 -7.02 -6.38
CA GLY A 141 -4.35 -6.19 -7.23
C GLY A 141 -2.92 -6.67 -7.35
N VAL A 142 -2.20 -5.98 -8.21
CA VAL A 142 -0.77 -6.16 -8.46
C VAL A 142 -0.13 -4.80 -8.45
N PHE A 143 1.06 -4.68 -7.87
CA PHE A 143 1.80 -3.41 -7.87
C PHE A 143 3.30 -3.65 -7.92
N THR A 144 4.03 -2.59 -8.24
CA THR A 144 5.49 -2.57 -8.19
C THR A 144 6.00 -1.28 -7.57
N HIS A 145 7.30 -1.22 -7.34
CA HIS A 145 8.01 -0.02 -6.91
C HIS A 145 9.21 0.21 -7.83
N PHE A 146 9.19 1.29 -8.55
CA PHE A 146 10.26 1.62 -9.50
C PHE A 146 11.54 2.03 -8.76
N SER A 147 12.69 1.57 -9.26
CA SER A 147 14.02 1.91 -8.72
C SER A 147 14.46 3.31 -9.13
N SER A 148 14.16 3.73 -10.36
CA SER A 148 14.70 4.91 -11.03
C SER A 148 13.64 5.75 -11.74
N ALA A 149 12.51 6.04 -11.06
CA ALA A 149 11.34 6.70 -11.67
C ALA A 149 11.64 8.08 -12.33
N PHE A 150 12.79 8.70 -12.03
CA PHE A 150 13.19 10.01 -12.55
C PHE A 150 14.35 9.94 -13.56
N GLN A 151 14.87 8.75 -13.83
CA GLN A 151 16.00 8.56 -14.74
C GLN A 151 15.51 7.85 -16.01
N ASN A 152 15.91 8.36 -17.16
CA ASN A 152 15.66 7.70 -18.44
C ASN A 152 16.85 6.79 -18.78
N ASP A 153 17.05 5.75 -17.97
CA ASP A 153 18.19 4.83 -18.04
C ASP A 153 17.81 3.46 -18.64
N GLY A 154 16.63 3.35 -19.23
CA GLY A 154 16.13 2.09 -19.82
C GLY A 154 15.75 1.01 -18.80
N PHE A 155 15.87 1.30 -17.50
CA PHE A 155 15.57 0.35 -16.41
C PHE A 155 14.05 0.14 -16.20
N MET A 156 13.24 0.89 -16.94
CA MET A 156 11.78 0.90 -16.80
C MET A 156 11.05 0.37 -18.05
N GLU A 157 11.78 -0.19 -19.01
CA GLU A 157 11.23 -0.80 -20.23
C GLU A 157 10.79 -2.24 -20.05
#